data_73039bae98b4f4625675695d826afb27
#
_entry.id   73039bae98b4f4625675695d826afb27
#
_cell.length_a   1.000
_cell.length_b   1.000
_cell.length_c   1.000
_cell.angle_alpha   90.00
_cell.angle_beta   90.00
_cell.angle_gamma   90.00
#
_symmetry.space_group_name_H-M   'P 1'
#
loop_
_entity.id
_entity.type
_entity.pdbx_description
1 polymer ?
#
loop_
_entity_poly.entity_id
_entity_poly.type
_entity_poly.pdbx_seq_one_letter_code
_entity_poly.pdbx_strand_id
1 'polypeptide(L)'
;MQTPDSKDLFVPTKRPAVDDGRVFKLHSEFSPAGDQPQAITELTNGIQDGENNQVLLGVTGSGKTFTMAHVIQNIQRPALVLAPNKTLAAQLYGEMRDFFPENAVEYFVSYYDYYQPEAYVPRSDTYIEKDASVNEQIDRMRHAATRSLMERGDVTLVASASCIYGLCAVVTVYEIYVRLKSARTLAARCSPPKQ
;
A
#
# COMPACT_ATOMS: atom_id res chain seq x y z
N MET A 1 -27.65 -28.64 10.13
CA MET A 1 -27.09 -27.36 9.69
C MET A 1 -25.60 -27.44 9.96
N GLN A 2 -24.79 -27.85 8.95
CA GLN A 2 -23.36 -28.04 9.11
C GLN A 2 -22.69 -26.66 9.03
N THR A 3 -21.89 -26.32 10.05
CA THR A 3 -21.02 -25.13 10.04
C THR A 3 -19.97 -25.35 8.94
N PRO A 4 -19.72 -24.37 8.05
CA PRO A 4 -18.68 -24.50 7.05
C PRO A 4 -17.31 -24.60 7.74
N ASP A 5 -16.52 -25.56 7.28
CA ASP A 5 -15.19 -25.86 7.80
C ASP A 5 -14.27 -24.65 7.59
N SER A 6 -13.49 -24.29 8.61
CA SER A 6 -12.59 -23.12 8.61
C SER A 6 -11.47 -23.18 7.55
N LYS A 7 -11.45 -24.22 6.72
CA LYS A 7 -10.51 -24.41 5.61
C LYS A 7 -10.96 -23.79 4.29
N ASP A 8 -12.22 -23.35 4.19
CA ASP A 8 -12.73 -22.64 3.01
C ASP A 8 -12.52 -21.11 3.08
N LEU A 9 -11.72 -20.64 4.03
CA LEU A 9 -11.29 -19.27 4.13
C LEU A 9 -10.38 -18.92 2.95
N PHE A 10 -11.00 -18.27 1.98
CA PHE A 10 -10.44 -17.41 0.94
C PHE A 10 -8.94 -17.65 0.65
N VAL A 11 -8.63 -18.58 -0.22
CA VAL A 11 -7.33 -18.63 -0.88
C VAL A 11 -7.31 -17.48 -1.90
N PRO A 12 -6.54 -16.41 -1.67
CA PRO A 12 -6.46 -15.33 -2.63
C PRO A 12 -5.90 -15.90 -3.92
N THR A 13 -6.73 -15.98 -4.95
CA THR A 13 -6.27 -16.29 -6.31
C THR A 13 -5.19 -15.28 -6.66
N LYS A 14 -3.98 -15.77 -6.96
CA LYS A 14 -2.84 -14.94 -7.36
C LYS A 14 -3.32 -14.02 -8.49
N ARG A 15 -3.42 -12.74 -8.21
CA ARG A 15 -3.85 -11.75 -9.19
C ARG A 15 -2.83 -11.74 -10.32
N PRO A 16 -3.22 -11.80 -11.59
CA PRO A 16 -2.30 -11.60 -12.69
C PRO A 16 -1.68 -10.20 -12.55
N ALA A 17 -0.38 -10.09 -12.77
CA ALA A 17 0.31 -8.81 -12.79
C ALA A 17 -0.39 -7.89 -13.79
N VAL A 18 -0.59 -6.63 -13.42
CA VAL A 18 -1.08 -5.62 -14.36
C VAL A 18 0.11 -5.24 -15.23
N ASP A 19 0.15 -5.74 -16.44
CA ASP A 19 1.14 -5.33 -17.44
C ASP A 19 0.51 -4.18 -18.26
N ASP A 20 0.75 -2.96 -17.81
CA ASP A 20 0.34 -1.73 -18.48
C ASP A 20 1.51 -1.06 -19.24
N GLY A 21 2.64 -1.75 -19.33
CA GLY A 21 3.85 -1.27 -19.97
C GLY A 21 4.59 -0.16 -19.22
N ARG A 22 4.12 0.21 -18.03
CA ARG A 22 4.78 1.22 -17.18
C ARG A 22 5.90 0.58 -16.38
N VAL A 23 7.01 1.28 -16.30
CA VAL A 23 8.20 0.83 -15.57
C VAL A 23 8.57 1.84 -14.49
N PHE A 24 9.13 1.36 -13.39
CA PHE A 24 9.72 2.23 -12.38
C PHE A 24 10.96 2.92 -12.94
N LYS A 25 10.99 4.24 -12.83
CA LYS A 25 12.13 5.08 -13.21
C LYS A 25 12.57 5.89 -12.00
N LEU A 26 13.74 5.54 -11.47
CA LEU A 26 14.36 6.27 -10.38
C LEU A 26 14.96 7.58 -10.88
N HIS A 27 14.63 8.67 -10.24
CA HIS A 27 15.23 9.99 -10.44
C HIS A 27 16.06 10.32 -9.20
N SER A 28 17.36 10.55 -9.37
CA SER A 28 18.27 10.97 -8.31
C SER A 28 19.48 11.68 -8.89
N GLU A 29 19.90 12.73 -8.19
CA GLU A 29 21.18 13.41 -8.47
C GLU A 29 22.39 12.60 -7.92
N PHE A 30 22.12 11.63 -7.05
CA PHE A 30 23.15 10.82 -6.41
C PHE A 30 23.26 9.45 -7.09
N SER A 31 24.48 8.91 -7.08
CA SER A 31 24.77 7.52 -7.44
C SER A 31 25.05 6.68 -6.20
N PRO A 32 24.75 5.37 -6.22
CA PRO A 32 25.09 4.48 -5.11
C PRO A 32 26.59 4.50 -4.79
N ALA A 33 26.93 4.64 -3.51
CA ALA A 33 28.30 4.75 -3.03
C ALA A 33 28.58 3.81 -1.84
N GLY A 34 29.85 3.54 -1.56
CA GLY A 34 30.26 2.65 -0.48
C GLY A 34 29.73 1.23 -0.68
N ASP A 35 29.04 0.69 0.33
CA ASP A 35 28.48 -0.67 0.32
C ASP A 35 27.11 -0.75 -0.36
N GLN A 36 26.51 0.38 -0.76
CA GLN A 36 25.17 0.41 -1.36
C GLN A 36 25.08 -0.41 -2.67
N PRO A 37 26.03 -0.33 -3.63
CA PRO A 37 25.95 -1.14 -4.86
C PRO A 37 25.92 -2.64 -4.59
N GLN A 38 26.71 -3.11 -3.62
CA GLN A 38 26.71 -4.50 -3.21
C GLN A 38 25.37 -4.89 -2.59
N ALA A 39 24.85 -4.11 -1.64
CA ALA A 39 23.57 -4.34 -0.99
C ALA A 39 22.40 -4.36 -1.99
N ILE A 40 22.38 -3.45 -2.97
CA ILE A 40 21.38 -3.44 -4.04
C ILE A 40 21.41 -4.73 -4.84
N THR A 41 22.62 -5.18 -5.20
CA THR A 41 22.80 -6.41 -5.99
C THR A 41 22.34 -7.64 -5.21
N GLU A 42 22.78 -7.78 -3.95
CA GLU A 42 22.42 -8.91 -3.09
C GLU A 42 20.91 -8.98 -2.85
N LEU A 43 20.27 -7.86 -2.47
CA LEU A 43 18.83 -7.80 -2.25
C LEU A 43 18.04 -8.10 -3.53
N THR A 44 18.47 -7.60 -4.67
CA THR A 44 17.83 -7.84 -5.96
C THR A 44 17.91 -9.32 -6.34
N ASN A 45 19.09 -9.92 -6.24
CA ASN A 45 19.29 -11.34 -6.53
C ASN A 45 18.48 -12.24 -5.60
N GLY A 46 18.50 -11.98 -4.28
CA GLY A 46 17.71 -12.75 -3.33
C GLY A 46 16.21 -12.73 -3.63
N ILE A 47 15.64 -11.57 -4.05
CA ILE A 47 14.24 -11.50 -4.48
C ILE A 47 14.00 -12.31 -5.77
N GLN A 48 14.93 -12.28 -6.72
CA GLN A 48 14.83 -13.05 -7.97
C GLN A 48 14.95 -14.56 -7.74
N ASP A 49 15.79 -14.96 -6.80
CA ASP A 49 15.98 -16.36 -6.38
C ASP A 49 14.81 -16.86 -5.50
N GLY A 50 13.88 -15.98 -5.13
CA GLY A 50 12.67 -16.33 -4.37
C GLY A 50 12.87 -16.37 -2.86
N GLU A 51 13.91 -15.72 -2.34
CA GLU A 51 14.07 -15.54 -0.89
C GLU A 51 12.90 -14.75 -0.31
N ASN A 52 12.25 -15.32 0.70
CA ASN A 52 11.07 -14.70 1.31
C ASN A 52 11.42 -13.57 2.28
N ASN A 53 12.61 -13.61 2.90
CA ASN A 53 13.00 -12.67 3.93
C ASN A 53 14.46 -12.25 3.74
N GLN A 54 14.69 -10.95 3.73
CA GLN A 54 16.00 -10.35 3.68
C GLN A 54 16.09 -9.19 4.67
N VAL A 55 17.26 -8.90 5.20
CA VAL A 55 17.46 -7.83 6.18
C VAL A 55 18.56 -6.88 5.69
N LEU A 56 18.22 -5.60 5.55
CA LEU A 56 19.18 -4.54 5.27
C LEU A 56 19.55 -3.82 6.57
N LEU A 57 20.78 -4.03 7.05
CA LEU A 57 21.32 -3.33 8.21
C LEU A 57 22.07 -2.09 7.78
N GLY A 58 21.85 -0.99 8.49
CA GLY A 58 22.56 0.26 8.23
C GLY A 58 22.23 1.30 9.29
N VAL A 59 23.20 2.15 9.60
CA VAL A 59 23.01 3.27 10.53
C VAL A 59 22.05 4.32 9.96
N THR A 60 21.54 5.20 10.80
CA THR A 60 20.72 6.32 10.34
C THR A 60 21.54 7.19 9.39
N GLY A 61 20.94 7.59 8.26
CA GLY A 61 21.61 8.40 7.24
C GLY A 61 22.49 7.59 6.26
N SER A 62 22.56 6.26 6.35
CA SER A 62 23.32 5.43 5.38
C SER A 62 22.67 5.28 4.02
N GLY A 63 21.54 5.94 3.75
CA GLY A 63 20.83 5.88 2.48
C GLY A 63 20.04 4.58 2.27
N LYS A 64 19.52 3.96 3.35
CA LYS A 64 18.68 2.75 3.22
C LYS A 64 17.48 2.93 2.30
N THR A 65 16.77 4.06 2.39
CA THR A 65 15.63 4.36 1.52
C THR A 65 16.05 4.44 0.06
N PHE A 66 17.19 5.07 -0.20
CA PHE A 66 17.78 5.14 -1.54
C PHE A 66 18.18 3.76 -2.09
N THR A 67 18.79 2.93 -1.25
CA THR A 67 19.10 1.52 -1.59
C THR A 67 17.82 0.76 -1.96
N MET A 68 16.75 0.89 -1.16
CA MET A 68 15.47 0.24 -1.44
C MET A 68 14.80 0.76 -2.71
N ALA A 69 14.92 2.06 -3.01
CA ALA A 69 14.42 2.62 -4.27
C ALA A 69 15.09 1.99 -5.50
N HIS A 70 16.41 1.77 -5.44
CA HIS A 70 17.13 1.04 -6.49
C HIS A 70 16.68 -0.42 -6.63
N VAL A 71 16.42 -1.11 -5.50
CA VAL A 71 15.89 -2.48 -5.53
C VAL A 71 14.50 -2.51 -6.18
N ILE A 72 13.60 -1.58 -5.84
CA ILE A 72 12.26 -1.47 -6.45
C ILE A 72 12.39 -1.26 -7.97
N GLN A 73 13.28 -0.35 -8.41
CA GLN A 73 13.55 -0.13 -9.82
C GLN A 73 14.04 -1.39 -10.52
N ASN A 74 14.97 -2.15 -9.91
CA ASN A 74 15.54 -3.34 -10.53
C ASN A 74 14.54 -4.50 -10.63
N ILE A 75 13.63 -4.61 -9.65
CA ILE A 75 12.64 -5.71 -9.60
C ILE A 75 11.42 -5.43 -10.48
N GLN A 76 11.08 -4.17 -10.73
CA GLN A 76 9.93 -3.78 -11.56
C GLN A 76 8.60 -4.41 -11.11
N ARG A 77 8.36 -4.45 -9.80
CA ARG A 77 7.10 -4.96 -9.21
C ARG A 77 6.49 -3.95 -8.25
N PRO A 78 5.16 -3.94 -8.10
CA PRO A 78 4.52 -3.13 -7.06
C PRO A 78 5.14 -3.40 -5.70
N ALA A 79 5.38 -2.34 -4.93
CA ALA A 79 6.03 -2.40 -3.64
C ALA A 79 5.13 -1.88 -2.52
N LEU A 80 5.15 -2.57 -1.37
CA LEU A 80 4.50 -2.11 -0.15
C LEU A 80 5.56 -1.77 0.89
N VAL A 81 5.59 -0.51 1.30
CA VAL A 81 6.47 0.02 2.35
C VAL A 81 5.65 0.21 3.62
N LEU A 82 5.94 -0.58 4.67
CA LEU A 82 5.26 -0.48 5.96
C LEU A 82 6.09 0.29 6.96
N ALA A 83 5.54 1.38 7.47
CA ALA A 83 6.14 2.18 8.53
C ALA A 83 5.43 1.94 9.87
N PRO A 84 6.12 2.01 11.02
CA PRO A 84 5.53 1.76 12.33
C PRO A 84 4.50 2.81 12.74
N ASN A 85 4.59 4.04 12.23
CA ASN A 85 3.66 5.12 12.54
C ASN A 85 3.40 6.02 11.33
N LYS A 86 2.40 6.92 11.44
CA LYS A 86 2.00 7.86 10.37
C LYS A 86 3.09 8.86 10.01
N THR A 87 3.83 9.35 10.98
CA THR A 87 4.89 10.36 10.77
C THR A 87 6.01 9.80 9.90
N LEU A 88 6.49 8.59 10.23
CA LEU A 88 7.51 7.93 9.43
C LEU A 88 6.96 7.51 8.06
N ALA A 89 5.70 7.09 7.98
CA ALA A 89 5.05 6.82 6.70
C ALA A 89 5.01 8.07 5.81
N ALA A 90 4.69 9.24 6.38
CA ALA A 90 4.69 10.51 5.64
C ALA A 90 6.08 10.89 5.12
N GLN A 91 7.12 10.70 5.94
CA GLN A 91 8.51 10.93 5.53
C GLN A 91 8.90 10.00 4.37
N LEU A 92 8.68 8.68 4.51
CA LEU A 92 9.00 7.71 3.47
C LEU A 92 8.19 7.94 2.19
N TYR A 93 6.94 8.38 2.32
CA TYR A 93 6.13 8.78 1.17
C TYR A 93 6.76 9.95 0.41
N GLY A 94 7.22 10.99 1.12
CA GLY A 94 7.92 12.12 0.52
C GLY A 94 9.18 11.67 -0.21
N GLU A 95 10.06 10.90 0.46
CA GLU A 95 11.29 10.38 -0.12
C GLU A 95 11.02 9.52 -1.37
N MET A 96 10.06 8.59 -1.30
CA MET A 96 9.70 7.73 -2.45
C MET A 96 9.11 8.52 -3.61
N ARG A 97 8.32 9.56 -3.34
CA ARG A 97 7.75 10.42 -4.36
C ARG A 97 8.83 11.24 -5.09
N ASP A 98 9.87 11.67 -4.36
CA ASP A 98 10.99 12.37 -4.95
C ASP A 98 11.83 11.43 -5.84
N PHE A 99 11.98 10.16 -5.43
CA PHE A 99 12.67 9.14 -6.22
C PHE A 99 11.89 8.68 -7.45
N PHE A 100 10.57 8.65 -7.38
CA PHE A 100 9.69 8.12 -8.44
C PHE A 100 8.62 9.14 -8.88
N PRO A 101 9.00 10.31 -9.43
CA PRO A 101 8.05 11.36 -9.78
C PRO A 101 7.10 10.98 -10.92
N GLU A 102 7.49 10.05 -11.79
CA GLU A 102 6.67 9.58 -12.91
C GLU A 102 5.79 8.37 -12.57
N ASN A 103 6.04 7.72 -11.44
CA ASN A 103 5.34 6.51 -11.00
C ASN A 103 4.27 6.80 -9.95
N ALA A 104 3.39 5.83 -9.70
CA ALA A 104 2.37 5.99 -8.67
C ALA A 104 2.96 5.71 -7.28
N VAL A 105 3.20 6.75 -6.51
CA VAL A 105 3.52 6.64 -5.09
C VAL A 105 2.29 7.04 -4.29
N GLU A 106 1.78 6.12 -3.49
CA GLU A 106 0.52 6.29 -2.78
C GLU A 106 0.70 6.21 -1.27
N TYR A 107 -0.10 7.01 -0.55
CA TYR A 107 -0.07 7.08 0.90
C TYR A 107 -1.30 6.42 1.52
N PHE A 108 -1.09 5.46 2.41
CA PHE A 108 -2.17 4.67 2.99
C PHE A 108 -2.03 4.58 4.51
N VAL A 109 -2.81 5.37 5.24
CA VAL A 109 -2.78 5.43 6.69
C VAL A 109 -4.17 5.21 7.29
N SER A 110 -4.24 4.95 8.59
CA SER A 110 -5.52 4.75 9.28
C SER A 110 -6.37 6.02 9.27
N TYR A 111 -7.70 5.86 9.25
CA TYR A 111 -8.67 6.96 9.18
C TYR A 111 -8.57 7.94 10.35
N TYR A 112 -8.24 7.45 11.55
CA TYR A 112 -8.29 8.26 12.75
C TYR A 112 -6.99 9.03 12.92
N ASP A 113 -7.09 10.35 12.87
CA ASP A 113 -5.98 11.24 13.24
C ASP A 113 -5.93 11.47 14.75
N TYR A 114 -7.08 11.47 15.38
CA TYR A 114 -7.24 11.68 16.80
C TYR A 114 -8.35 10.76 17.35
N TYR A 115 -8.05 10.04 18.41
CA TYR A 115 -9.00 9.26 19.17
C TYR A 115 -9.01 9.78 20.60
N GLN A 116 -10.06 10.48 20.98
CA GLN A 116 -10.31 10.85 22.36
C GLN A 116 -11.30 9.84 22.94
N PRO A 117 -10.87 9.00 23.90
CA PRO A 117 -11.80 8.14 24.60
C PRO A 117 -12.76 8.97 25.45
N GLU A 118 -13.94 8.46 25.67
CA GLU A 118 -14.88 9.02 26.64
C GLU A 118 -14.21 9.12 28.01
N ALA A 119 -14.27 10.27 28.64
CA ALA A 119 -13.74 10.47 29.97
C ALA A 119 -14.66 11.39 30.79
N TYR A 120 -14.94 10.95 32.03
CA TYR A 120 -15.62 11.78 33.00
C TYR A 120 -14.59 12.35 33.98
N VAL A 121 -14.55 13.67 34.10
CA VAL A 121 -13.68 14.35 35.04
C VAL A 121 -14.51 14.79 36.27
N PRO A 122 -14.48 14.02 37.39
CA PRO A 122 -15.35 14.28 38.55
C PRO A 122 -15.09 15.64 39.20
N ARG A 123 -13.89 16.20 39.02
CA ARG A 123 -13.47 17.46 39.63
C ARG A 123 -14.18 18.70 39.04
N SER A 124 -14.56 18.62 37.78
CA SER A 124 -15.19 19.71 37.02
C SER A 124 -16.62 19.33 36.56
N ASP A 125 -17.13 18.17 36.99
CA ASP A 125 -18.40 17.61 36.50
C ASP A 125 -18.54 17.69 34.97
N THR A 126 -17.42 17.40 34.26
CA THR A 126 -17.37 17.51 32.81
C THR A 126 -17.27 16.12 32.20
N TYR A 127 -18.23 15.83 31.33
CA TYR A 127 -18.19 14.64 30.46
C TYR A 127 -17.53 15.04 29.14
N ILE A 128 -16.42 14.36 28.82
CA ILE A 128 -15.74 14.51 27.54
C ILE A 128 -16.30 13.43 26.61
N GLU A 129 -17.04 13.85 25.61
CA GLU A 129 -17.58 12.94 24.60
C GLU A 129 -16.48 12.32 23.74
N LYS A 130 -16.75 11.12 23.26
CA LYS A 130 -15.91 10.44 22.28
C LYS A 130 -15.86 11.27 21.00
N ASP A 131 -14.70 11.77 20.66
CA ASP A 131 -14.47 12.46 19.39
C ASP A 131 -13.58 11.64 18.49
N ALA A 132 -14.06 11.34 17.28
CA ALA A 132 -13.34 10.64 16.24
C ALA A 132 -13.55 11.42 14.95
N SER A 133 -12.64 12.35 14.66
CA SER A 133 -12.67 13.09 13.41
C SER A 133 -12.18 12.20 12.26
N VAL A 134 -13.05 11.96 11.28
CA VAL A 134 -12.67 11.32 10.00
C VAL A 134 -12.12 12.40 9.09
N ASN A 135 -10.84 12.27 8.73
CA ASN A 135 -10.22 13.20 7.80
C ASN A 135 -10.56 12.79 6.35
N GLU A 136 -11.41 13.57 5.69
CA GLU A 136 -11.82 13.33 4.29
C GLU A 136 -10.63 13.26 3.33
N GLN A 137 -9.52 13.95 3.61
CA GLN A 137 -8.33 13.91 2.78
C GLN A 137 -7.65 12.54 2.85
N ILE A 138 -7.61 11.93 4.05
CA ILE A 138 -7.10 10.56 4.23
C ILE A 138 -7.97 9.57 3.45
N ASP A 139 -9.29 9.75 3.48
CA ASP A 139 -10.21 8.88 2.76
C ASP A 139 -9.97 8.95 1.24
N ARG A 140 -9.84 10.15 0.69
CA ARG A 140 -9.50 10.35 -0.73
C ARG A 140 -8.17 9.70 -1.10
N MET A 141 -7.13 9.84 -0.27
CA MET A 141 -5.82 9.20 -0.52
C MET A 141 -5.92 7.68 -0.49
N ARG A 142 -6.71 7.10 0.43
CA ARG A 142 -6.94 5.65 0.50
C ARG A 142 -7.65 5.13 -0.74
N HIS A 143 -8.67 5.83 -1.21
CA HIS A 143 -9.37 5.47 -2.45
C HIS A 143 -8.44 5.59 -3.67
N ALA A 144 -7.63 6.65 -3.76
CA ALA A 144 -6.63 6.80 -4.82
C ALA A 144 -5.63 5.64 -4.81
N ALA A 145 -5.09 5.29 -3.64
CA ALA A 145 -4.17 4.17 -3.48
C ALA A 145 -4.78 2.83 -3.92
N THR A 146 -6.01 2.56 -3.52
CA THR A 146 -6.74 1.35 -3.93
C THR A 146 -6.93 1.30 -5.45
N ARG A 147 -7.30 2.43 -6.05
CA ARG A 147 -7.46 2.55 -7.50
C ARG A 147 -6.14 2.32 -8.24
N SER A 148 -5.07 2.99 -7.83
CA SER A 148 -3.75 2.86 -8.43
C SER A 148 -3.26 1.40 -8.39
N LEU A 149 -3.43 0.72 -7.26
CA LEU A 149 -3.09 -0.70 -7.13
C LEU A 149 -3.90 -1.62 -8.06
N MET A 150 -5.11 -1.22 -8.45
CA MET A 150 -5.95 -2.01 -9.36
C MET A 150 -5.67 -1.75 -10.83
N GLU A 151 -5.22 -0.55 -11.17
CA GLU A 151 -5.09 -0.08 -12.55
C GLU A 151 -3.64 -0.04 -13.06
N ARG A 152 -2.65 -0.05 -12.16
CA ARG A 152 -1.23 0.17 -12.50
C ARG A 152 -0.34 -0.95 -11.96
N GLY A 153 0.76 -1.21 -12.68
CA GLY A 153 1.82 -2.14 -12.29
C GLY A 153 3.00 -1.45 -11.57
N ASP A 154 3.13 -0.13 -11.72
CA ASP A 154 4.23 0.71 -11.23
C ASP A 154 3.87 1.45 -9.92
N VAL A 155 3.31 0.76 -8.94
CA VAL A 155 2.80 1.36 -7.71
C VAL A 155 3.71 1.08 -6.52
N THR A 156 4.10 2.15 -5.81
CA THR A 156 4.70 2.06 -4.47
C THR A 156 3.69 2.55 -3.44
N LEU A 157 3.21 1.65 -2.59
CA LEU A 157 2.27 1.98 -1.52
C LEU A 157 3.02 2.15 -0.20
N VAL A 158 2.98 3.35 0.38
CA VAL A 158 3.55 3.62 1.70
C VAL A 158 2.43 3.63 2.74
N ALA A 159 2.47 2.70 3.68
CA ALA A 159 1.41 2.51 4.66
C ALA A 159 1.93 2.52 6.09
N SER A 160 1.08 2.92 7.04
CA SER A 160 1.36 2.74 8.47
C SER A 160 0.95 1.35 8.94
N ALA A 161 1.70 0.76 9.87
CA ALA A 161 1.40 -0.56 10.44
C ALA A 161 -0.02 -0.64 11.06
N SER A 162 -0.57 0.47 11.54
CA SER A 162 -1.95 0.56 12.03
C SER A 162 -3.02 0.23 10.98
N CYS A 163 -2.69 0.30 9.69
CA CYS A 163 -3.61 -0.03 8.60
C CYS A 163 -3.82 -1.53 8.42
N ILE A 164 -2.96 -2.39 8.97
CA ILE A 164 -3.10 -3.85 8.88
C ILE A 164 -4.45 -4.29 9.45
N TYR A 165 -4.88 -3.67 10.54
CA TYR A 165 -6.17 -3.96 11.17
C TYR A 165 -7.39 -3.37 10.43
N GLY A 166 -7.16 -2.41 9.52
CA GLY A 166 -8.20 -1.79 8.68
C GLY A 166 -8.33 -2.41 7.28
N LEU A 167 -7.56 -3.44 6.97
CA LEU A 167 -7.58 -4.13 5.67
C LEU A 167 -8.91 -4.86 5.37
N CYS A 168 -9.77 -5.07 6.36
CA CYS A 168 -11.13 -5.56 6.12
C CYS A 168 -11.92 -4.67 5.12
N ALA A 169 -11.63 -3.37 5.07
CA ALA A 169 -12.24 -2.46 4.09
C ALA A 169 -11.72 -2.72 2.66
N VAL A 170 -10.48 -3.16 2.49
CA VAL A 170 -9.92 -3.49 1.16
C VAL A 170 -10.57 -4.75 0.59
N VAL A 171 -10.86 -5.74 1.41
CA VAL A 171 -11.61 -6.94 1.00
C VAL A 171 -13.01 -6.55 0.51
N THR A 172 -13.69 -5.65 1.20
CA THR A 172 -15.02 -5.15 0.81
C THR A 172 -14.96 -4.39 -0.52
N VAL A 173 -13.94 -3.54 -0.73
CA VAL A 173 -13.75 -2.81 -2.00
C VAL A 173 -13.42 -3.78 -3.15
N TYR A 174 -12.61 -4.81 -2.88
CA TYR A 174 -12.33 -5.85 -3.86
C TYR A 174 -13.58 -6.67 -4.23
N GLU A 175 -14.41 -7.04 -3.25
CA GLU A 175 -15.69 -7.71 -3.51
C GLU A 175 -16.64 -6.82 -4.32
N ILE A 176 -16.74 -5.53 -4.01
CA ILE A 176 -17.53 -4.56 -4.77
C ILE A 176 -16.99 -4.45 -6.21
N TYR A 177 -15.67 -4.36 -6.39
CA TYR A 177 -15.06 -4.30 -7.71
C TYR A 177 -15.32 -5.57 -8.53
N VAL A 178 -15.19 -6.76 -7.94
CA VAL A 178 -15.51 -8.03 -8.60
C VAL A 178 -16.98 -8.09 -8.98
N ARG A 179 -17.89 -7.65 -8.11
CA ARG A 179 -19.33 -7.57 -8.39
C ARG A 179 -19.65 -6.58 -9.51
N LEU A 180 -19.04 -5.40 -9.52
CA LEU A 180 -19.22 -4.40 -10.58
C LEU A 180 -18.67 -4.89 -11.92
N LYS A 181 -17.53 -5.58 -11.94
CA LYS A 181 -16.96 -6.17 -13.14
C LYS A 181 -17.85 -7.30 -13.68
N SER A 182 -18.38 -8.14 -12.81
CA SER A 182 -19.34 -9.21 -13.17
C SER A 182 -20.66 -8.63 -13.71
N ALA A 183 -21.19 -7.57 -13.09
CA ALA A 183 -22.38 -6.89 -13.55
C ALA A 183 -22.17 -6.22 -14.93
N ARG A 184 -21.00 -5.63 -15.16
CA ARG A 184 -20.64 -5.05 -16.47
C ARG A 184 -20.52 -6.10 -17.56
N THR A 185 -20.00 -7.28 -17.25
CA THR A 185 -19.92 -8.42 -18.17
C THR A 185 -21.30 -9.01 -18.47
N LEU A 186 -22.21 -9.05 -17.50
CA LEU A 186 -23.60 -9.43 -17.67
C LEU A 186 -24.38 -8.41 -18.53
N ALA A 187 -24.20 -7.11 -18.29
CA ALA A 187 -24.82 -6.05 -19.09
C ALA A 187 -24.33 -6.07 -20.55
N ALA A 188 -23.04 -6.37 -20.79
CA ALA A 188 -22.50 -6.53 -22.14
C ALA A 188 -23.06 -7.76 -22.88
N ARG A 189 -23.44 -8.83 -22.16
CA ARG A 189 -24.08 -10.04 -22.73
C ARG A 189 -25.58 -9.87 -22.99
N CYS A 190 -26.23 -8.92 -22.32
CA CYS A 190 -27.66 -8.64 -22.49
C CYS A 190 -27.93 -7.54 -23.52
N SER A 191 -26.94 -6.97 -24.17
CA SER A 191 -27.15 -6.03 -25.28
C SER A 191 -27.64 -6.81 -26.50
N PRO A 192 -28.82 -6.48 -27.10
CA PRO A 192 -29.32 -7.16 -28.30
C PRO A 192 -28.35 -6.92 -29.46
N PRO A 193 -28.25 -7.87 -30.42
CA PRO A 193 -27.42 -7.67 -31.60
C PRO A 193 -27.95 -6.45 -32.38
N LYS A 194 -27.04 -5.54 -32.69
CA LYS A 194 -27.36 -4.41 -33.62
C LYS A 194 -27.75 -4.99 -34.95
N GLN A 195 -28.98 -4.69 -35.35
CA GLN A 195 -29.48 -4.91 -36.71
C GLN A 195 -28.74 -3.99 -37.69
#